data_1aaf22779f6a8882f97ef0c93b7ad9d8
#
_entry.id   1aaf22779f6a8882f97ef0c93b7ad9d8
#
_cell.length_a   1.000
_cell.length_b   1.000
_cell.length_c   1.000
_cell.angle_alpha   90.00
_cell.angle_beta   90.00
_cell.angle_gamma   90.00
#
_symmetry.space_group_name_H-M   'P 1'
#
loop_
_entity.id
_entity.type
_entity.pdbx_description
1 polymer ?
#
loop_
_entity_poly.entity_id
_entity_poly.type
_entity_poly.pdbx_seq_one_letter_code
_entity_poly.pdbx_strand_id
1 'polypeptide(L)'
;YPSDKLHIGHTYCTVATDALARYHRLRGEEVMFLTGTDEHGQKIEDKAKEAGVSPKEYVDKIVEGPGGVLDLWKLMDISNDRFIRTTDDYHVSAIQRIFKKLYDKGDIYKGTYKGKYCKPCESFWTESQLKDGCCPDCGRPVADAEEEAYFFRLSKYADRIQDLLENTDFLQPRSRVNEMVNNFIKPGLEDLCVS
;
A
#
# COMPACT_ATOMS: atom_id res chain seq x y z
N TYR A 1 4.89 -3.49 -6.01
CA TYR A 1 6.35 -3.27 -5.89
C TYR A 1 7.07 -3.70 -7.16
N PRO A 2 7.87 -2.83 -7.81
CA PRO A 2 8.73 -3.20 -8.94
C PRO A 2 10.02 -3.85 -8.43
N SER A 3 9.90 -5.00 -7.77
CA SER A 3 11.04 -5.72 -7.18
C SER A 3 11.61 -6.81 -8.09
N ASP A 4 10.91 -7.16 -9.16
CA ASP A 4 11.32 -8.17 -10.13
C ASP A 4 10.58 -8.00 -11.47
N LYS A 5 10.86 -8.88 -12.43
CA LYS A 5 10.17 -8.89 -13.74
C LYS A 5 8.66 -9.01 -13.57
N LEU A 6 7.94 -8.23 -14.39
CA LEU A 6 6.49 -8.25 -14.40
C LEU A 6 5.96 -9.60 -14.93
N HIS A 7 4.80 -9.99 -14.44
CA HIS A 7 4.05 -11.14 -14.92
C HIS A 7 2.57 -10.78 -15.09
N ILE A 8 1.79 -11.68 -15.67
CA ILE A 8 0.37 -11.45 -15.99
C ILE A 8 -0.47 -11.01 -14.77
N GLY A 9 -0.10 -11.40 -13.56
CA GLY A 9 -0.78 -10.97 -12.34
C GLY A 9 -0.69 -9.46 -12.09
N HIS A 10 0.40 -8.81 -12.52
CA HIS A 10 0.55 -7.35 -12.41
C HIS A 10 -0.34 -6.61 -13.40
N THR A 11 -0.62 -7.19 -14.55
CA THR A 11 -1.45 -6.56 -15.58
C THR A 11 -2.95 -6.71 -15.29
N TYR A 12 -3.35 -7.72 -14.55
CA TYR A 12 -4.76 -8.03 -14.30
C TYR A 12 -5.53 -6.85 -13.70
N CYS A 13 -5.06 -6.29 -12.60
CA CYS A 13 -5.73 -5.15 -11.95
C CYS A 13 -5.75 -3.91 -12.85
N THR A 14 -4.64 -3.64 -13.55
CA THR A 14 -4.53 -2.47 -14.43
C THR A 14 -5.47 -2.56 -15.62
N VAL A 15 -5.55 -3.72 -16.28
CA VAL A 15 -6.47 -3.97 -17.39
C VAL A 15 -7.94 -3.88 -16.96
N ALA A 16 -8.28 -4.45 -15.80
CA ALA A 16 -9.63 -4.37 -15.26
C ALA A 16 -10.03 -2.90 -14.97
N THR A 17 -9.12 -2.12 -14.39
CA THR A 17 -9.33 -0.70 -14.12
C THR A 17 -9.41 0.11 -15.42
N ASP A 18 -8.59 -0.20 -16.42
CA ASP A 18 -8.63 0.43 -17.74
C ASP A 18 -9.97 0.19 -18.43
N ALA A 19 -10.48 -1.02 -18.38
CA ALA A 19 -11.80 -1.36 -18.94
C ALA A 19 -12.92 -0.52 -18.29
N LEU A 20 -12.89 -0.35 -16.96
CA LEU A 20 -13.83 0.49 -16.23
C LEU A 20 -13.68 1.97 -16.62
N ALA A 21 -12.45 2.47 -16.69
CA ALA A 21 -12.18 3.86 -17.09
C ALA A 21 -12.71 4.15 -18.50
N ARG A 22 -12.46 3.25 -19.46
CA ARG A 22 -12.99 3.35 -20.82
C ARG A 22 -14.52 3.31 -20.86
N TYR A 23 -15.13 2.42 -20.08
CA TYR A 23 -16.57 2.32 -19.97
C TYR A 23 -17.20 3.64 -19.48
N HIS A 24 -16.68 4.22 -18.41
CA HIS A 24 -17.19 5.48 -17.86
C HIS A 24 -16.96 6.65 -18.82
N ARG A 25 -15.83 6.71 -19.52
CA ARG A 25 -15.58 7.72 -20.57
C ARG A 25 -16.58 7.60 -21.73
N LEU A 26 -16.89 6.38 -22.16
CA LEU A 26 -17.92 6.14 -23.19
C LEU A 26 -19.31 6.62 -22.77
N ARG A 27 -19.60 6.64 -21.48
CA ARG A 27 -20.84 7.21 -20.91
C ARG A 27 -20.82 8.73 -20.81
N GLY A 28 -19.72 9.38 -21.17
CA GLY A 28 -19.56 10.84 -21.07
C GLY A 28 -19.23 11.33 -19.66
N GLU A 29 -18.77 10.46 -18.77
CA GLU A 29 -18.37 10.80 -17.42
C GLU A 29 -16.91 11.30 -17.38
N GLU A 30 -16.60 12.24 -16.50
CA GLU A 30 -15.21 12.63 -16.21
C GLU A 30 -14.50 11.50 -15.49
N VAL A 31 -13.36 11.07 -16.03
CA VAL A 31 -12.57 9.96 -15.47
C VAL A 31 -11.12 10.36 -15.37
N MET A 32 -10.56 10.23 -14.19
CA MET A 32 -9.11 10.26 -13.94
C MET A 32 -8.63 8.84 -13.65
N PHE A 33 -7.91 8.25 -14.58
CA PHE A 33 -7.29 6.94 -14.39
C PHE A 33 -5.81 7.08 -14.03
N LEU A 34 -5.49 6.80 -12.77
CA LEU A 34 -4.14 6.81 -12.23
C LEU A 34 -3.62 5.39 -12.10
N THR A 35 -2.43 5.13 -12.59
CA THR A 35 -1.63 3.93 -12.31
C THR A 35 -0.24 4.34 -11.83
N GLY A 36 0.56 3.41 -11.35
CA GLY A 36 1.90 3.73 -10.88
C GLY A 36 2.61 2.58 -10.20
N THR A 37 3.74 2.90 -9.58
CA THR A 37 4.60 1.95 -8.88
C THR A 37 4.86 2.40 -7.45
N ASP A 38 4.83 1.44 -6.53
CA ASP A 38 5.28 1.60 -5.15
C ASP A 38 6.76 1.16 -5.07
N GLU A 39 7.67 2.12 -4.83
CA GLU A 39 9.10 1.98 -5.10
C GLU A 39 9.97 1.98 -3.84
N HIS A 40 9.36 1.87 -2.67
CA HIS A 40 10.06 1.79 -1.39
C HIS A 40 9.98 0.37 -0.81
N GLY A 41 10.85 0.07 0.16
CA GLY A 41 10.82 -1.16 0.94
C GLY A 41 12.12 -1.97 0.86
N GLN A 42 12.34 -2.77 1.90
CA GLN A 42 13.55 -3.57 2.11
C GLN A 42 13.86 -4.51 0.92
N LYS A 43 12.81 -5.01 0.27
CA LYS A 43 12.94 -5.94 -0.85
C LYS A 43 13.60 -5.28 -2.07
N ILE A 44 13.28 -4.01 -2.33
CA ILE A 44 13.91 -3.22 -3.39
C ILE A 44 15.36 -2.92 -3.03
N GLU A 45 15.63 -2.53 -1.78
CA GLU A 45 16.99 -2.29 -1.30
C GLU A 45 17.88 -3.53 -1.39
N ASP A 46 17.38 -4.69 -0.98
CA ASP A 46 18.10 -5.95 -1.09
C ASP A 46 18.44 -6.29 -2.55
N LYS A 47 17.47 -6.14 -3.46
CA LYS A 47 17.65 -6.38 -4.89
C LYS A 47 18.61 -5.39 -5.54
N ALA A 48 18.53 -4.12 -5.20
CA ALA A 48 19.47 -3.11 -5.66
C ALA A 48 20.90 -3.42 -5.21
N LYS A 49 21.07 -3.82 -3.96
CA LYS A 49 22.35 -4.25 -3.40
C LYS A 49 22.92 -5.49 -4.10
N GLU A 50 22.08 -6.50 -4.38
CA GLU A 50 22.46 -7.68 -5.16
C GLU A 50 22.92 -7.31 -6.57
N ALA A 51 22.27 -6.30 -7.18
CA ALA A 51 22.61 -5.80 -8.51
C ALA A 51 23.78 -4.81 -8.53
N GLY A 52 24.29 -4.37 -7.37
CA GLY A 52 25.39 -3.41 -7.25
C GLY A 52 25.03 -1.98 -7.69
N VAL A 53 23.76 -1.58 -7.59
CA VAL A 53 23.25 -0.27 -7.97
C VAL A 53 22.49 0.38 -6.82
N SER A 54 22.16 1.67 -6.94
CA SER A 54 21.29 2.33 -5.97
C SER A 54 19.83 1.83 -6.10
N PRO A 55 19.00 1.91 -5.03
CA PRO A 55 17.57 1.57 -5.11
C PRO A 55 16.85 2.32 -6.23
N LYS A 56 17.17 3.61 -6.41
CA LYS A 56 16.56 4.41 -7.48
C LYS A 56 16.93 3.91 -8.87
N GLU A 57 18.20 3.66 -9.15
CA GLU A 57 18.65 3.10 -10.44
C GLU A 57 18.03 1.73 -10.72
N TYR A 58 17.84 0.93 -9.66
CA TYR A 58 17.21 -0.38 -9.79
C TYR A 58 15.74 -0.25 -10.23
N VAL A 59 14.95 0.60 -9.56
CA VAL A 59 13.54 0.79 -9.91
C VAL A 59 13.38 1.53 -11.24
N ASP A 60 14.23 2.50 -11.56
CA ASP A 60 14.25 3.18 -12.87
C ASP A 60 14.39 2.18 -14.01
N LYS A 61 15.29 1.21 -13.85
CA LYS A 61 15.51 0.16 -14.85
C LYS A 61 14.28 -0.74 -15.02
N ILE A 62 13.55 -1.05 -13.96
CA ILE A 62 12.34 -1.88 -14.02
C ILE A 62 11.16 -1.10 -14.59
N VAL A 63 11.04 0.18 -14.24
CA VAL A 63 9.89 1.00 -14.65
C VAL A 63 10.05 1.53 -16.07
N GLU A 64 11.20 2.13 -16.36
CA GLU A 64 11.47 2.87 -17.60
C GLU A 64 12.39 2.14 -18.58
N GLY A 65 13.08 1.08 -18.10
CA GLY A 65 13.98 0.30 -18.94
C GLY A 65 13.25 -0.52 -20.01
N PRO A 66 13.97 -1.03 -21.01
CA PRO A 66 13.38 -1.84 -22.08
C PRO A 66 12.61 -3.06 -21.55
N GLY A 67 11.35 -3.17 -21.96
CA GLY A 67 10.43 -4.21 -21.45
C GLY A 67 9.97 -3.97 -20.01
N GLY A 68 10.13 -2.77 -19.50
CA GLY A 68 9.67 -2.37 -18.17
C GLY A 68 8.18 -2.09 -18.09
N VAL A 69 7.76 -1.49 -16.96
CA VAL A 69 6.34 -1.23 -16.68
C VAL A 69 5.71 -0.33 -17.75
N LEU A 70 6.39 0.75 -18.12
CA LEU A 70 5.87 1.70 -19.12
C LEU A 70 5.73 1.09 -20.51
N ASP A 71 6.70 0.27 -20.92
CA ASP A 71 6.62 -0.46 -22.20
C ASP A 71 5.47 -1.46 -22.19
N LEU A 72 5.25 -2.14 -21.06
CA LEU A 72 4.16 -3.09 -20.91
C LEU A 72 2.79 -2.39 -20.97
N TRP A 73 2.62 -1.24 -20.29
CA TRP A 73 1.38 -0.46 -20.35
C TRP A 73 1.10 0.03 -21.76
N LYS A 74 2.14 0.47 -22.47
CA LYS A 74 2.03 0.85 -23.88
C LYS A 74 1.65 -0.32 -24.78
N LEU A 75 2.27 -1.50 -24.59
CA LEU A 75 1.95 -2.71 -25.34
C LEU A 75 0.49 -3.15 -25.14
N MET A 76 -0.04 -2.96 -23.94
CA MET A 76 -1.41 -3.31 -23.56
C MET A 76 -2.43 -2.20 -23.84
N ASP A 77 -2.00 -1.09 -24.46
CA ASP A 77 -2.84 0.07 -24.76
C ASP A 77 -3.61 0.61 -23.52
N ILE A 78 -2.93 0.66 -22.37
CA ILE A 78 -3.51 1.19 -21.13
C ILE A 78 -3.74 2.68 -21.26
N SER A 79 -4.98 3.12 -21.03
CA SER A 79 -5.44 4.50 -21.23
C SER A 79 -5.33 5.39 -19.98
N ASN A 80 -4.30 5.18 -19.15
CA ASN A 80 -4.10 5.97 -17.94
C ASN A 80 -3.80 7.43 -18.25
N ASP A 81 -4.41 8.33 -17.47
CA ASP A 81 -4.17 9.78 -17.58
C ASP A 81 -2.84 10.18 -16.92
N ARG A 82 -2.46 9.46 -15.87
CA ARG A 82 -1.20 9.69 -15.13
C ARG A 82 -0.56 8.37 -14.72
N PHE A 83 0.76 8.40 -14.69
CA PHE A 83 1.59 7.39 -14.06
C PHE A 83 2.32 8.05 -12.90
N ILE A 84 2.18 7.50 -11.68
CA ILE A 84 2.82 8.01 -10.48
C ILE A 84 3.88 7.04 -9.98
N ARG A 85 5.03 7.58 -9.61
CA ARG A 85 6.07 6.84 -8.91
C ARG A 85 6.15 7.38 -7.48
N THR A 86 6.20 6.52 -6.48
CA THR A 86 6.27 6.98 -5.07
C THR A 86 7.60 7.68 -4.76
N THR A 87 8.60 7.55 -5.64
CA THR A 87 9.88 8.27 -5.59
C THR A 87 9.86 9.63 -6.30
N ASP A 88 8.77 10.01 -6.97
CA ASP A 88 8.68 11.32 -7.62
C ASP A 88 8.67 12.46 -6.61
N ASP A 89 9.42 13.52 -6.85
CA ASP A 89 9.57 14.67 -5.94
C ASP A 89 8.23 15.32 -5.58
N TYR A 90 7.31 15.41 -6.52
CA TYR A 90 5.99 15.97 -6.26
C TYR A 90 5.16 15.08 -5.34
N HIS A 91 5.30 13.74 -5.45
CA HIS A 91 4.64 12.78 -4.56
C HIS A 91 5.22 12.89 -3.16
N VAL A 92 6.55 12.83 -3.04
CA VAL A 92 7.26 12.98 -1.76
C VAL A 92 6.84 14.28 -1.05
N SER A 93 6.86 15.40 -1.78
CA SER A 93 6.46 16.71 -1.24
C SER A 93 4.99 16.75 -0.79
N ALA A 94 4.09 16.06 -1.51
CA ALA A 94 2.69 15.98 -1.14
C ALA A 94 2.49 15.14 0.14
N ILE A 95 3.15 13.98 0.22
CA ILE A 95 3.08 13.10 1.39
C ILE A 95 3.67 13.79 2.62
N GLN A 96 4.83 14.46 2.50
CA GLN A 96 5.42 15.21 3.61
C GLN A 96 4.48 16.28 4.16
N ARG A 97 3.77 17.03 3.29
CA ARG A 97 2.79 18.02 3.72
C ARG A 97 1.59 17.41 4.44
N ILE A 98 1.07 16.30 3.93
CA ILE A 98 -0.05 15.57 4.54
C ILE A 98 0.38 15.01 5.90
N PHE A 99 1.53 14.35 5.95
CA PHE A 99 2.09 13.79 7.17
C PHE A 99 2.30 14.87 8.24
N LYS A 100 2.95 15.99 7.87
CA LYS A 100 3.16 17.11 8.79
C LYS A 100 1.84 17.66 9.32
N LYS A 101 0.84 17.83 8.45
CA LYS A 101 -0.49 18.32 8.88
C LYS A 101 -1.15 17.40 9.90
N LEU A 102 -1.06 16.07 9.71
CA LEU A 102 -1.62 15.09 10.64
C LEU A 102 -0.81 15.02 11.93
N TYR A 103 0.51 15.15 11.85
CA TYR A 103 1.39 15.21 13.01
C TYR A 103 1.13 16.45 13.87
N ASP A 104 1.07 17.62 13.26
CA ASP A 104 0.78 18.89 13.94
C ASP A 104 -0.61 18.88 14.61
N LYS A 105 -1.57 18.14 14.03
CA LYS A 105 -2.91 17.93 14.58
C LYS A 105 -2.95 16.91 15.71
N GLY A 106 -1.88 16.17 15.94
CA GLY A 106 -1.79 15.09 16.91
C GLY A 106 -2.50 13.79 16.48
N ASP A 107 -2.83 13.66 15.20
CA ASP A 107 -3.37 12.42 14.63
C ASP A 107 -2.25 11.43 14.27
N ILE A 108 -1.02 11.90 14.12
CA ILE A 108 0.19 11.06 14.03
C ILE A 108 1.06 11.35 15.26
N TYR A 109 1.65 10.32 15.81
CA TYR A 109 2.57 10.42 16.95
C TYR A 109 3.74 9.45 16.78
N LYS A 110 4.87 9.75 17.40
CA LYS A 110 6.04 8.87 17.44
C LYS A 110 5.90 7.88 18.59
N GLY A 111 6.16 6.62 18.31
CA GLY A 111 6.13 5.53 19.28
C GLY A 111 7.17 4.48 18.95
N THR A 112 7.13 3.37 19.66
CA THR A 112 8.00 2.22 19.41
C THR A 112 7.13 1.04 18.99
N TYR A 113 7.42 0.48 17.83
CA TYR A 113 6.83 -0.78 17.40
C TYR A 113 7.69 -1.94 17.85
N LYS A 114 7.08 -2.94 18.50
CA LYS A 114 7.71 -4.20 18.89
C LYS A 114 6.91 -5.34 18.29
N GLY A 115 7.58 -6.23 17.60
CA GLY A 115 6.89 -7.37 16.99
C GLY A 115 7.83 -8.38 16.39
N LYS A 116 7.25 -9.45 15.87
CA LYS A 116 7.96 -10.50 15.12
C LYS A 116 7.97 -10.12 13.65
N TYR A 117 9.11 -9.74 13.13
CA TYR A 117 9.26 -9.29 11.75
C TYR A 117 9.64 -10.42 10.81
N CYS A 118 8.89 -10.58 9.75
CA CYS A 118 9.20 -11.46 8.64
C CYS A 118 9.83 -10.66 7.49
N LYS A 119 11.13 -10.71 7.35
CA LYS A 119 11.85 -9.96 6.31
C LYS A 119 11.37 -10.29 4.88
N PRO A 120 11.13 -11.56 4.49
CA PRO A 120 10.67 -11.87 3.12
C PRO A 120 9.27 -11.37 2.79
N CYS A 121 8.38 -11.25 3.80
CA CYS A 121 7.01 -10.76 3.62
C CYS A 121 6.87 -9.28 3.94
N GLU A 122 7.93 -8.65 4.50
CA GLU A 122 7.94 -7.27 4.98
C GLU A 122 6.77 -6.97 5.94
N SER A 123 6.48 -7.94 6.81
CA SER A 123 5.31 -7.90 7.68
C SER A 123 5.68 -8.15 9.14
N PHE A 124 5.08 -7.37 10.01
CA PHE A 124 5.13 -7.60 11.44
C PHE A 124 3.96 -8.47 11.87
N TRP A 125 4.20 -9.31 12.84
CA TRP A 125 3.24 -10.23 13.42
C TRP A 125 3.26 -10.16 14.93
N THR A 126 2.11 -10.29 15.55
CA THR A 126 2.04 -10.55 16.99
C THR A 126 2.38 -12.01 17.26
N GLU A 127 2.82 -12.33 18.47
CA GLU A 127 3.13 -13.71 18.86
C GLU A 127 1.96 -14.67 18.60
N SER A 128 0.73 -14.20 18.85
CA SER A 128 -0.50 -14.99 18.66
C SER A 128 -0.88 -15.25 17.19
N GLN A 129 -0.31 -14.49 16.27
CA GLN A 129 -0.56 -14.66 14.82
C GLN A 129 0.42 -15.63 14.17
N LEU A 130 1.53 -15.95 14.85
CA LEU A 130 2.53 -16.87 14.31
C LEU A 130 1.98 -18.31 14.25
N LYS A 131 2.43 -19.05 13.25
CA LYS A 131 2.21 -20.49 13.14
C LYS A 131 3.51 -21.20 13.48
N ASP A 132 3.53 -21.92 14.60
CA ASP A 132 4.73 -22.62 15.10
C ASP A 132 5.98 -21.72 15.19
N GLY A 133 5.79 -20.45 15.62
CA GLY A 133 6.86 -19.47 15.71
C GLY A 133 7.35 -18.91 14.37
N CYS A 134 6.63 -19.20 13.27
CA CYS A 134 6.96 -18.78 11.92
C CYS A 134 5.89 -17.84 11.34
N CYS A 135 6.28 -17.12 10.30
CA CYS A 135 5.39 -16.25 9.54
C CYS A 135 4.19 -17.04 8.98
N PRO A 136 2.94 -16.62 9.23
CA PRO A 136 1.76 -17.34 8.77
C PRO A 136 1.60 -17.36 7.24
N ASP A 137 2.19 -16.38 6.54
CA ASP A 137 2.08 -16.23 5.09
C ASP A 137 3.10 -17.09 4.33
N CYS A 138 4.36 -17.12 4.78
CA CYS A 138 5.43 -17.79 4.03
C CYS A 138 6.08 -18.95 4.77
N GLY A 139 5.72 -19.21 6.03
CA GLY A 139 6.26 -20.29 6.85
C GLY A 139 7.73 -20.13 7.28
N ARG A 140 8.35 -18.97 7.03
CA ARG A 140 9.76 -18.72 7.39
C ARG A 140 9.89 -18.22 8.82
N PRO A 141 11.05 -18.45 9.47
CA PRO A 141 11.31 -17.88 10.78
C PRO A 141 11.19 -16.36 10.78
N VAL A 142 10.68 -15.83 11.89
CA VAL A 142 10.61 -14.38 12.17
C VAL A 142 11.65 -13.99 13.20
N ALA A 143 12.06 -12.73 13.21
CA ALA A 143 12.99 -12.18 14.18
C ALA A 143 12.27 -11.14 15.06
N ASP A 144 12.72 -10.99 16.32
CA ASP A 144 12.29 -9.86 17.13
C ASP A 144 12.80 -8.57 16.50
N ALA A 145 11.92 -7.61 16.34
CA ALA A 145 12.26 -6.28 15.88
C ALA A 145 11.61 -5.25 16.78
N GLU A 146 12.39 -4.24 17.12
CA GLU A 146 11.96 -3.06 17.86
C GLU A 146 12.46 -1.85 17.08
N GLU A 147 11.53 -0.99 16.67
CA GLU A 147 11.84 0.13 15.81
C GLU A 147 11.05 1.36 16.24
N GLU A 148 11.69 2.53 16.24
CA GLU A 148 10.96 3.78 16.35
C GLU A 148 10.11 3.97 15.09
N ALA A 149 8.81 4.17 15.29
CA ALA A 149 7.85 4.28 14.21
C ALA A 149 6.84 5.40 14.49
N TYR A 150 6.22 5.89 13.44
CA TYR A 150 5.10 6.79 13.56
C TYR A 150 3.79 6.02 13.47
N PHE A 151 2.82 6.42 14.29
CA PHE A 151 1.52 5.80 14.38
C PHE A 151 0.42 6.81 14.05
N PHE A 152 -0.52 6.41 13.22
CA PHE A 152 -1.76 7.15 13.00
C PHE A 152 -2.80 6.72 14.03
N ARG A 153 -3.40 7.68 14.76
CA ARG A 153 -4.43 7.44 15.77
C ARG A 153 -5.78 7.05 15.14
N LEU A 154 -5.82 5.88 14.52
CA LEU A 154 -7.05 5.36 13.93
C LEU A 154 -8.13 5.14 14.99
N SER A 155 -7.75 4.73 16.19
CA SER A 155 -8.64 4.56 17.35
C SER A 155 -9.48 5.80 17.64
N LYS A 156 -8.94 7.00 17.47
CA LYS A 156 -9.64 8.28 17.64
C LYS A 156 -10.85 8.44 16.71
N TYR A 157 -10.87 7.74 15.61
CA TYR A 157 -11.87 7.87 14.56
C TYR A 157 -12.93 6.76 14.59
N ALA A 158 -12.87 5.83 15.54
CA ALA A 158 -13.74 4.65 15.61
C ALA A 158 -15.23 5.00 15.52
N ASP A 159 -15.72 5.92 16.37
CA ASP A 159 -17.14 6.30 16.39
C ASP A 159 -17.59 6.93 15.05
N ARG A 160 -16.73 7.75 14.45
CA ARG A 160 -17.04 8.39 13.16
C ARG A 160 -17.06 7.38 12.01
N ILE A 161 -16.16 6.40 12.05
CA ILE A 161 -16.11 5.32 11.06
C ILE A 161 -17.34 4.44 11.21
N GLN A 162 -17.71 4.10 12.45
CA GLN A 162 -18.92 3.32 12.71
C GLN A 162 -20.17 4.02 12.19
N ASP A 163 -20.34 5.30 12.50
CA ASP A 163 -21.47 6.11 12.03
C ASP A 163 -21.53 6.15 10.49
N LEU A 164 -20.38 6.39 9.84
CA LEU A 164 -20.26 6.38 8.37
C LEU A 164 -20.69 5.03 7.78
N LEU A 165 -20.24 3.92 8.36
CA LEU A 165 -20.52 2.57 7.86
C LEU A 165 -21.96 2.14 8.09
N GLU A 166 -22.55 2.47 9.26
CA GLU A 166 -23.87 2.00 9.65
C GLU A 166 -25.00 2.87 9.11
N ASN A 167 -24.78 4.19 8.97
CA ASN A 167 -25.79 5.18 8.68
C ASN A 167 -25.74 5.78 7.26
N THR A 168 -24.79 5.30 6.42
CA THR A 168 -24.68 5.71 5.01
C THR A 168 -24.46 4.52 4.08
N ASP A 169 -24.54 4.76 2.77
CA ASP A 169 -24.21 3.78 1.73
C ASP A 169 -22.72 3.75 1.36
N PHE A 170 -21.84 4.23 2.25
CA PHE A 170 -20.41 4.32 1.99
C PHE A 170 -19.77 2.97 1.67
N LEU A 171 -20.19 1.91 2.35
CA LEU A 171 -19.71 0.55 2.13
C LEU A 171 -20.86 -0.40 1.78
N GLN A 172 -20.71 -1.14 0.68
CA GLN A 172 -21.65 -2.13 0.20
C GLN A 172 -20.93 -3.46 -0.10
N PRO A 173 -21.60 -4.60 -0.01
CA PRO A 173 -22.95 -4.82 0.54
C PRO A 173 -22.98 -4.76 2.08
N ARG A 174 -24.16 -4.74 2.67
CA ARG A 174 -24.35 -4.66 4.14
C ARG A 174 -23.59 -5.73 4.93
N SER A 175 -23.37 -6.90 4.35
CA SER A 175 -22.55 -7.96 4.97
C SER A 175 -21.11 -7.49 5.26
N ARG A 176 -20.53 -6.63 4.41
CA ARG A 176 -19.20 -6.04 4.62
C ARG A 176 -19.19 -5.01 5.73
N VAL A 177 -20.26 -4.23 5.86
CA VAL A 177 -20.45 -3.31 7.00
C VAL A 177 -20.43 -4.10 8.31
N ASN A 178 -21.23 -5.17 8.38
CA ASN A 178 -21.30 -6.02 9.58
C ASN A 178 -19.94 -6.66 9.91
N GLU A 179 -19.21 -7.10 8.91
CA GLU A 179 -17.85 -7.64 9.06
C GLU A 179 -16.88 -6.59 9.65
N MET A 180 -16.86 -5.38 9.08
CA MET A 180 -16.00 -4.29 9.57
C MET A 180 -16.35 -3.88 10.99
N VAL A 181 -17.63 -3.69 11.27
CA VAL A 181 -18.08 -3.28 12.60
C VAL A 181 -17.79 -4.35 13.65
N ASN A 182 -18.11 -5.62 13.37
CA ASN A 182 -17.96 -6.69 14.36
C ASN A 182 -16.51 -7.11 14.59
N ASN A 183 -15.69 -7.12 13.53
CA ASN A 183 -14.33 -7.65 13.62
C ASN A 183 -13.28 -6.60 13.97
N PHE A 184 -13.55 -5.32 13.70
CA PHE A 184 -12.56 -4.27 13.89
C PHE A 184 -13.02 -3.14 14.81
N ILE A 185 -14.26 -2.63 14.65
CA ILE A 185 -14.70 -1.47 15.44
C ILE A 185 -15.10 -1.86 16.85
N LYS A 186 -15.95 -2.88 17.01
CA LYS A 186 -16.42 -3.32 18.33
C LYS A 186 -15.31 -3.83 19.26
N PRO A 187 -14.31 -4.59 18.78
CA PRO A 187 -13.16 -4.95 19.61
C PRO A 187 -12.26 -3.77 19.98
N GLY A 188 -12.37 -2.65 19.26
CA GLY A 188 -11.53 -1.47 19.35
C GLY A 188 -10.57 -1.36 18.17
N LEU A 189 -10.59 -0.22 17.48
CA LEU A 189 -9.62 0.06 16.44
C LEU A 189 -8.25 0.33 17.07
N GLU A 190 -7.24 -0.34 16.57
CA GLU A 190 -5.84 -0.09 16.92
C GLU A 190 -5.24 1.02 16.06
N ASP A 191 -4.26 1.74 16.61
CA ASP A 191 -3.50 2.74 15.88
C ASP A 191 -2.59 2.06 14.86
N LEU A 192 -2.48 2.64 13.67
CA LEU A 192 -1.74 2.07 12.56
C LEU A 192 -0.31 2.60 12.50
N CYS A 193 0.67 1.73 12.37
CA CYS A 193 2.03 2.11 12.00
C CYS A 193 2.02 2.66 10.56
N VAL A 194 2.62 3.83 10.36
CA VAL A 194 2.62 4.58 9.09
C VAL A 194 4.02 4.97 8.61
N SER A 195 5.04 4.41 9.21
CA SER A 195 6.44 4.60 8.78
C SER A 195 7.18 3.29 8.66
#